data_a383f8bbefeceafc5a99586017d3612a
#
_entry.id   a383f8bbefeceafc5a99586017d3612a
#
_cell.length_a   1.000
_cell.length_b   1.000
_cell.length_c   1.000
_cell.angle_alpha   90.00
_cell.angle_beta   90.00
_cell.angle_gamma   90.00
#
_symmetry.space_group_name_H-M   'P 1'
#
loop_
_entity.id
_entity.type
_entity.pdbx_description
1 polymer ?
#
loop_
_entity_poly.entity_id
_entity_poly.type
_entity_poly.pdbx_seq_one_letter_code
_entity_poly.pdbx_strand_id
1 'polypeptide(L)'
;NCYYSQTLHTPEDEIIRRAFRYVFIPGVHKDEISIKAVHQYVDIPVRASFSSSDELVNKIWDVAVWTFQLCSGIFFIDGVKRDRWIWSGDAYQSYFVNQYLMFDEDINRRTLWALIGNSPIRQHINTIVDYSMYWVIGILNHYRMTGDEEFVKAIYPRMTAMMEFLGGQLDENGFIVGREGDWIFVDWADMDKEGAICAEQMLLAMCYQTMAQADELVLGDGSAWEKKYQALASKIEKFYWNEEKGTYI
;
A
#
# COMPACT_ATOMS: atom_id res chain seq x y z
N ASN A 1 21.52 -13.30 -1.71
CA ASN A 1 21.12 -14.62 -1.22
C ASN A 1 20.73 -14.52 0.24
N CYS A 2 19.48 -14.84 0.59
CA CYS A 2 19.05 -14.94 1.97
C CYS A 2 19.10 -16.40 2.40
N TYR A 3 19.73 -16.64 3.54
CA TYR A 3 19.76 -17.94 4.18
C TYR A 3 18.87 -17.87 5.42
N TYR A 4 17.96 -18.83 5.54
CA TYR A 4 17.21 -19.05 6.76
C TYR A 4 17.74 -20.29 7.43
N SER A 5 18.06 -20.19 8.71
CA SER A 5 18.42 -21.32 9.54
C SER A 5 17.34 -21.52 10.57
N GLN A 6 16.87 -22.75 10.71
CA GLN A 6 15.89 -23.13 11.72
C GLN A 6 16.30 -24.49 12.29
N THR A 7 16.44 -24.57 13.58
CA THR A 7 16.63 -25.84 14.30
C THR A 7 15.30 -26.19 14.97
N LEU A 8 14.74 -27.34 14.62
CA LEU A 8 13.54 -27.90 15.24
C LEU A 8 13.97 -28.98 16.24
N HIS A 9 13.52 -28.87 17.47
CA HIS A 9 13.85 -29.79 18.54
C HIS A 9 12.70 -30.72 18.88
N THR A 10 11.47 -30.26 18.69
CA THR A 10 10.25 -31.03 18.95
C THR A 10 9.22 -30.86 17.83
N PRO A 11 8.23 -31.75 17.71
CA PRO A 11 7.13 -31.58 16.75
C PRO A 11 6.26 -30.36 17.02
N GLU A 12 6.27 -29.82 18.22
CA GLU A 12 5.53 -28.64 18.66
C GLU A 12 6.25 -27.32 18.36
N ASP A 13 7.50 -27.38 17.90
CA ASP A 13 8.26 -26.19 17.52
C ASP A 13 7.53 -25.44 16.39
N GLU A 14 7.45 -24.12 16.51
CA GLU A 14 6.74 -23.29 15.56
C GLU A 14 7.32 -23.42 14.15
N ILE A 15 6.48 -23.78 13.20
CA ILE A 15 6.84 -23.86 11.78
C ILE A 15 6.73 -22.46 11.16
N ILE A 16 7.89 -21.82 11.00
CA ILE A 16 7.95 -20.51 10.37
C ILE A 16 7.86 -20.67 8.85
N ARG A 17 6.89 -20.01 8.23
CA ARG A 17 6.76 -19.97 6.78
C ARG A 17 7.97 -19.30 6.14
N ARG A 18 8.46 -19.88 5.04
CA ARG A 18 9.62 -19.38 4.31
C ARG A 18 9.36 -19.40 2.81
N ALA A 19 9.89 -18.41 2.11
CA ALA A 19 10.09 -18.49 0.67
C ALA A 19 11.51 -18.96 0.40
N PHE A 20 11.68 -20.11 -0.25
CA PHE A 20 12.98 -20.71 -0.51
C PHE A 20 13.03 -21.36 -1.87
N ARG A 21 14.22 -21.56 -2.38
CA ARG A 21 14.48 -22.27 -3.63
C ARG A 21 15.22 -23.58 -3.39
N TYR A 22 16.05 -23.62 -2.35
CA TYR A 22 16.87 -24.79 -2.02
C TYR A 22 16.78 -25.05 -0.51
N VAL A 23 16.84 -26.32 -0.14
CA VAL A 23 16.95 -26.79 1.25
C VAL A 23 18.24 -27.59 1.37
N PHE A 24 19.07 -27.24 2.36
CA PHE A 24 20.28 -27.96 2.66
C PHE A 24 20.17 -28.56 4.07
N ILE A 25 20.41 -29.85 4.19
CA ILE A 25 20.37 -30.58 5.46
C ILE A 25 21.74 -31.27 5.64
N PRO A 26 22.69 -30.61 6.28
CA PRO A 26 24.04 -31.18 6.46
C PRO A 26 24.01 -32.38 7.42
N GLY A 27 24.87 -33.36 7.18
CA GLY A 27 25.10 -34.51 8.08
C GLY A 27 24.02 -35.61 8.00
N VAL A 28 23.14 -35.57 7.01
CA VAL A 28 22.08 -36.59 6.83
C VAL A 28 22.16 -37.18 5.43
N HIS A 29 22.07 -38.51 5.34
CA HIS A 29 21.95 -39.20 4.05
C HIS A 29 20.53 -39.03 3.48
N LYS A 30 20.40 -38.89 2.15
CA LYS A 30 19.11 -38.67 1.48
C LYS A 30 18.09 -39.78 1.76
N ASP A 31 18.53 -41.01 2.00
CA ASP A 31 17.67 -42.17 2.26
C ASP A 31 17.17 -42.23 3.72
N GLU A 32 17.67 -41.35 4.60
CA GLU A 32 17.31 -41.28 6.03
C GLU A 32 16.25 -40.21 6.32
N ILE A 33 15.88 -39.41 5.30
CA ILE A 33 14.97 -38.28 5.49
C ILE A 33 13.80 -38.35 4.49
N SER A 34 12.65 -37.88 4.96
CA SER A 34 11.49 -37.59 4.14
C SER A 34 11.19 -36.10 4.23
N ILE A 35 11.13 -35.42 3.10
CA ILE A 35 10.87 -33.98 3.03
C ILE A 35 9.55 -33.78 2.32
N LYS A 36 8.66 -32.98 2.94
CA LYS A 36 7.42 -32.50 2.32
C LYS A 36 7.43 -30.99 2.30
N ALA A 37 7.17 -30.41 1.14
CA ALA A 37 6.90 -28.99 1.01
C ALA A 37 5.39 -28.77 1.10
N VAL A 38 4.97 -27.88 1.99
CA VAL A 38 3.56 -27.45 2.11
C VAL A 38 3.45 -26.05 1.54
N HIS A 39 2.77 -25.93 0.40
CA HIS A 39 2.40 -24.64 -0.17
C HIS A 39 1.13 -24.15 0.51
N GLN A 40 1.22 -22.99 1.15
CA GLN A 40 0.09 -22.34 1.81
C GLN A 40 -0.28 -21.06 1.07
N TYR A 41 -1.49 -20.95 0.59
CA TYR A 41 -1.98 -19.81 -0.20
C TYR A 41 -3.48 -19.60 0.05
N VAL A 42 -3.96 -18.42 -0.33
CA VAL A 42 -5.38 -18.13 -0.46
C VAL A 42 -5.73 -18.30 -1.93
N ASP A 43 -6.75 -19.09 -2.22
CA ASP A 43 -7.15 -19.38 -3.60
C ASP A 43 -7.96 -18.22 -4.17
N ILE A 44 -7.24 -17.23 -4.73
CA ILE A 44 -7.84 -16.11 -5.44
C ILE A 44 -7.60 -16.33 -6.94
N PRO A 45 -8.66 -16.50 -7.73
CA PRO A 45 -8.51 -16.82 -9.15
C PRO A 45 -8.00 -15.63 -9.94
N VAL A 46 -7.04 -15.86 -10.82
CA VAL A 46 -6.63 -14.90 -11.85
C VAL A 46 -7.71 -14.85 -12.92
N ARG A 47 -8.23 -13.66 -13.20
CA ARG A 47 -9.33 -13.43 -14.15
C ARG A 47 -8.86 -12.78 -15.46
N ALA A 48 -7.64 -12.26 -15.48
CA ALA A 48 -7.03 -11.67 -16.67
C ALA A 48 -6.16 -12.67 -17.43
N SER A 49 -6.01 -12.42 -18.72
CA SER A 49 -5.06 -13.11 -19.57
C SER A 49 -4.34 -12.10 -20.45
N PHE A 50 -3.11 -12.42 -20.83
CA PHE A 50 -2.29 -11.61 -21.71
C PHE A 50 -1.50 -12.49 -22.64
N SER A 51 -1.37 -12.09 -23.91
CA SER A 51 -0.46 -12.70 -24.87
C SER A 51 0.09 -11.66 -25.83
N SER A 52 1.32 -11.83 -26.25
CA SER A 52 1.98 -11.00 -27.24
C SER A 52 2.76 -11.87 -28.25
N SER A 53 3.23 -11.26 -29.30
CA SER A 53 4.12 -11.91 -30.28
C SER A 53 5.54 -12.14 -29.73
N ASP A 54 5.91 -11.56 -28.58
CA ASP A 54 7.20 -11.71 -27.95
C ASP A 54 7.11 -12.69 -26.78
N GLU A 55 7.79 -13.83 -26.92
CA GLU A 55 7.87 -14.90 -25.93
C GLU A 55 8.46 -14.43 -24.57
N LEU A 56 9.39 -13.47 -24.60
CA LEU A 56 9.98 -12.93 -23.36
C LEU A 56 8.95 -12.10 -22.58
N VAL A 57 8.15 -11.30 -23.28
CA VAL A 57 7.07 -10.51 -22.66
C VAL A 57 6.03 -11.43 -22.05
N ASN A 58 5.66 -12.54 -22.72
CA ASN A 58 4.73 -13.52 -22.16
C ASN A 58 5.28 -14.15 -20.86
N LYS A 59 6.57 -14.51 -20.84
CA LYS A 59 7.23 -15.04 -19.64
C LYS A 59 7.31 -14.02 -18.50
N ILE A 60 7.53 -12.74 -18.81
CA ILE A 60 7.52 -11.66 -17.83
C ILE A 60 6.12 -11.57 -17.19
N TRP A 61 5.06 -11.61 -18.00
CA TRP A 61 3.69 -11.64 -17.52
C TRP A 61 3.44 -12.82 -16.55
N ASP A 62 3.79 -14.04 -16.94
CA ASP A 62 3.60 -15.23 -16.11
C ASP A 62 4.30 -15.12 -14.75
N VAL A 63 5.54 -14.63 -14.76
CA VAL A 63 6.32 -14.42 -13.51
C VAL A 63 5.70 -13.31 -12.66
N ALA A 64 5.24 -12.23 -13.26
CA ALA A 64 4.58 -11.12 -12.55
C ALA A 64 3.28 -11.58 -11.90
N VAL A 65 2.43 -12.31 -12.63
CA VAL A 65 1.19 -12.91 -12.10
C VAL A 65 1.49 -13.82 -10.92
N TRP A 66 2.45 -14.73 -11.07
CA TRP A 66 2.85 -15.64 -10.01
C TRP A 66 3.38 -14.89 -8.77
N THR A 67 4.19 -13.87 -8.97
CA THR A 67 4.71 -13.03 -7.89
C THR A 67 3.57 -12.33 -7.14
N PHE A 68 2.62 -11.75 -7.88
CA PHE A 68 1.46 -11.08 -7.29
C PHE A 68 0.58 -12.06 -6.49
N GLN A 69 0.32 -13.26 -7.01
CA GLN A 69 -0.42 -14.30 -6.28
C GLN A 69 0.27 -14.69 -4.96
N LEU A 70 1.60 -14.84 -4.97
CA LEU A 70 2.36 -15.14 -3.76
C LEU A 70 2.27 -14.03 -2.69
N CYS A 71 2.12 -12.78 -3.12
CA CYS A 71 1.98 -11.62 -2.24
C CYS A 71 0.51 -11.30 -1.88
N SER A 72 -0.45 -12.04 -2.45
CA SER A 72 -1.88 -11.87 -2.26
C SER A 72 -2.42 -13.01 -1.40
N GLY A 73 -2.49 -12.78 -0.10
CA GLY A 73 -3.00 -13.75 0.86
C GLY A 73 -4.27 -13.25 1.56
N ILE A 74 -4.27 -13.28 2.88
CA ILE A 74 -5.30 -12.62 3.69
C ILE A 74 -5.28 -11.11 3.43
N PHE A 75 -4.08 -10.56 3.25
CA PHE A 75 -3.79 -9.18 2.90
C PHE A 75 -2.80 -9.12 1.74
N PHE A 76 -2.66 -7.97 1.11
CA PHE A 76 -1.51 -7.68 0.28
C PHE A 76 -0.28 -7.45 1.16
N ILE A 77 0.82 -8.08 0.81
CA ILE A 77 2.12 -7.91 1.49
C ILE A 77 3.17 -7.44 0.48
N ASP A 78 4.17 -6.74 0.98
CA ASP A 78 5.31 -6.23 0.19
C ASP A 78 6.08 -7.32 -0.55
N GLY A 79 6.22 -8.48 0.08
CA GLY A 79 6.92 -9.62 -0.52
C GLY A 79 7.00 -10.82 0.41
N VAL A 80 7.15 -11.99 -0.18
CA VAL A 80 7.17 -13.27 0.56
C VAL A 80 8.50 -13.58 1.23
N LYS A 81 9.56 -12.81 0.92
CA LYS A 81 10.94 -13.16 1.27
C LYS A 81 11.49 -12.40 2.48
N ARG A 82 11.27 -11.09 2.56
CA ARG A 82 11.86 -10.21 3.57
C ARG A 82 10.85 -9.84 4.65
N ASP A 83 10.20 -8.69 4.51
CA ASP A 83 9.35 -8.13 5.54
C ASP A 83 8.08 -8.93 5.74
N ARG A 84 7.46 -9.37 4.64
CA ARG A 84 6.20 -10.13 4.65
C ARG A 84 5.12 -9.41 5.47
N TRP A 85 5.09 -8.10 5.31
CA TRP A 85 4.26 -7.20 6.08
C TRP A 85 3.31 -6.40 5.18
N ILE A 86 2.29 -5.84 5.80
CA ILE A 86 1.36 -4.95 5.10
C ILE A 86 1.94 -3.55 5.11
N TRP A 87 2.50 -3.12 3.99
CA TRP A 87 2.97 -1.75 3.76
C TRP A 87 1.96 -0.99 2.93
N SER A 88 1.52 0.20 3.39
CA SER A 88 0.40 0.91 2.76
C SER A 88 0.71 1.37 1.33
N GLY A 89 1.93 1.82 1.06
CA GLY A 89 2.35 2.20 -0.29
C GLY A 89 2.37 1.01 -1.25
N ASP A 90 2.87 -0.15 -0.80
CA ASP A 90 2.88 -1.40 -1.56
C ASP A 90 1.46 -1.91 -1.80
N ALA A 91 0.61 -1.84 -0.78
CA ALA A 91 -0.80 -2.21 -0.89
C ALA A 91 -1.54 -1.30 -1.87
N TYR A 92 -1.23 0.01 -1.88
CA TYR A 92 -1.81 0.95 -2.82
C TYR A 92 -1.56 0.56 -4.28
N GLN A 93 -0.32 0.20 -4.62
CA GLN A 93 0.01 -0.34 -5.95
C GLN A 93 -0.72 -1.66 -6.22
N SER A 94 -0.83 -2.51 -5.21
CA SER A 94 -1.49 -3.81 -5.32
C SER A 94 -2.99 -3.68 -5.63
N TYR A 95 -3.67 -2.62 -5.15
CA TYR A 95 -5.08 -2.37 -5.49
C TYR A 95 -5.27 -2.16 -6.99
N PHE A 96 -4.36 -1.45 -7.66
CA PHE A 96 -4.42 -1.26 -9.11
C PHE A 96 -4.19 -2.57 -9.87
N VAL A 97 -3.19 -3.36 -9.46
CA VAL A 97 -2.95 -4.66 -10.08
C VAL A 97 -4.15 -5.58 -9.88
N ASN A 98 -4.70 -5.64 -8.68
CA ASN A 98 -5.88 -6.45 -8.36
C ASN A 98 -7.09 -6.09 -9.21
N GLN A 99 -7.29 -4.79 -9.48
CA GLN A 99 -8.40 -4.29 -10.30
C GLN A 99 -8.43 -4.92 -11.69
N TYR A 100 -7.28 -5.24 -12.27
CA TYR A 100 -7.17 -5.79 -13.61
C TYR A 100 -6.90 -7.29 -13.61
N LEU A 101 -6.23 -7.82 -12.59
CA LEU A 101 -5.74 -9.19 -12.58
C LEU A 101 -6.69 -10.18 -11.91
N MET A 102 -7.13 -9.90 -10.70
CA MET A 102 -7.94 -10.82 -9.88
C MET A 102 -9.36 -10.31 -9.65
N PHE A 103 -9.51 -8.99 -9.49
CA PHE A 103 -10.76 -8.35 -9.13
C PHE A 103 -11.39 -8.97 -7.86
N ASP A 104 -10.57 -9.11 -6.82
CA ASP A 104 -11.01 -9.59 -5.52
C ASP A 104 -11.21 -8.40 -4.56
N GLU A 105 -12.46 -8.17 -4.17
CA GLU A 105 -12.81 -7.04 -3.30
C GLU A 105 -12.41 -7.28 -1.86
N ASP A 106 -12.47 -8.52 -1.42
CA ASP A 106 -12.28 -8.88 -0.02
C ASP A 106 -10.84 -8.67 0.44
N ILE A 107 -9.85 -8.94 -0.42
CA ILE A 107 -8.45 -8.67 -0.06
C ILE A 107 -8.19 -7.17 0.07
N ASN A 108 -8.83 -6.33 -0.77
CA ASN A 108 -8.76 -4.87 -0.65
C ASN A 108 -9.34 -4.42 0.71
N ARG A 109 -10.58 -4.84 1.03
CA ARG A 109 -11.25 -4.49 2.29
C ARG A 109 -10.42 -4.92 3.51
N ARG A 110 -9.96 -6.17 3.53
CA ARG A 110 -9.13 -6.70 4.63
C ARG A 110 -7.84 -5.90 4.80
N THR A 111 -7.17 -5.58 3.69
CA THR A 111 -5.91 -4.82 3.72
C THR A 111 -6.14 -3.40 4.23
N LEU A 112 -7.16 -2.70 3.72
CA LEU A 112 -7.51 -1.34 4.16
C LEU A 112 -7.88 -1.29 5.64
N TRP A 113 -8.67 -2.25 6.14
CA TRP A 113 -8.99 -2.33 7.57
C TRP A 113 -7.78 -2.65 8.45
N ALA A 114 -6.90 -3.55 8.00
CA ALA A 114 -5.74 -3.96 8.77
C ALA A 114 -4.71 -2.82 8.94
N LEU A 115 -4.57 -1.96 7.92
CA LEU A 115 -3.60 -0.88 7.91
C LEU A 115 -3.91 0.24 8.90
N ILE A 116 -5.18 0.54 9.17
CA ILE A 116 -5.54 1.71 9.99
C ILE A 116 -5.22 1.54 11.48
N GLY A 117 -5.03 0.30 11.95
CA GLY A 117 -4.68 0.03 13.34
C GLY A 117 -5.73 0.49 14.35
N ASN A 118 -5.26 0.92 15.53
CA ASN A 118 -6.10 1.28 16.67
C ASN A 118 -6.55 2.76 16.64
N SER A 119 -7.60 3.06 17.41
CA SER A 119 -8.06 4.42 17.69
C SER A 119 -7.66 4.82 19.12
N PRO A 120 -7.29 6.09 19.38
CA PRO A 120 -7.09 7.17 18.42
C PRO A 120 -5.82 7.01 17.59
N ILE A 121 -5.77 7.64 16.42
CA ILE A 121 -4.58 7.65 15.55
C ILE A 121 -3.51 8.52 16.23
N ARG A 122 -2.32 7.95 16.44
CA ARG A 122 -1.20 8.62 17.12
C ARG A 122 0.07 8.67 16.30
N GLN A 123 0.13 7.88 15.23
CA GLN A 123 1.29 7.79 14.34
C GLN A 123 0.82 7.50 12.91
N HIS A 124 1.68 7.80 11.95
CA HIS A 124 1.45 7.44 10.58
C HIS A 124 1.39 5.92 10.38
N ILE A 125 0.66 5.50 9.37
CA ILE A 125 0.66 4.10 8.93
C ILE A 125 2.08 3.72 8.55
N ASN A 126 2.57 2.61 9.10
CA ASN A 126 3.95 2.16 8.95
C ASN A 126 5.01 3.23 9.34
N THR A 127 4.66 4.24 10.13
CA THR A 127 5.49 5.41 10.50
C THR A 127 5.90 6.31 9.32
N ILE A 128 5.22 6.21 8.18
CA ILE A 128 5.53 6.90 6.93
C ILE A 128 4.39 7.86 6.55
N VAL A 129 4.73 9.11 6.27
CA VAL A 129 3.77 10.19 6.03
C VAL A 129 2.92 9.90 4.79
N ASP A 130 3.56 9.68 3.65
CA ASP A 130 2.89 9.36 2.38
C ASP A 130 2.03 8.08 2.45
N TYR A 131 2.40 7.09 3.27
CA TYR A 131 1.64 5.86 3.43
C TYR A 131 0.28 6.06 4.10
N SER A 132 0.16 7.05 4.99
CA SER A 132 -1.14 7.45 5.54
C SER A 132 -2.05 8.06 4.48
N MET A 133 -1.48 8.83 3.57
CA MET A 133 -2.21 9.44 2.45
C MET A 133 -2.61 8.41 1.40
N TYR A 134 -1.73 7.47 1.05
CA TYR A 134 -2.07 6.35 0.16
C TYR A 134 -3.23 5.50 0.70
N TRP A 135 -3.31 5.32 2.02
CA TRP A 135 -4.44 4.63 2.62
C TRP A 135 -5.76 5.36 2.38
N VAL A 136 -5.80 6.67 2.61
CA VAL A 136 -7.01 7.48 2.37
C VAL A 136 -7.44 7.40 0.90
N ILE A 137 -6.50 7.60 -0.02
CA ILE A 137 -6.76 7.58 -1.47
C ILE A 137 -7.19 6.17 -1.91
N GLY A 138 -6.59 5.14 -1.33
CA GLY A 138 -6.87 3.74 -1.64
C GLY A 138 -8.33 3.34 -1.38
N ILE A 139 -8.98 3.92 -0.37
CA ILE A 139 -10.39 3.66 -0.05
C ILE A 139 -11.30 4.12 -1.19
N LEU A 140 -11.07 5.32 -1.71
CA LEU A 140 -11.86 5.81 -2.82
C LEU A 140 -11.59 5.05 -4.12
N ASN A 141 -10.34 4.61 -4.34
CA ASN A 141 -10.01 3.75 -5.47
C ASN A 141 -10.73 2.40 -5.39
N HIS A 142 -10.85 1.83 -4.19
CA HIS A 142 -11.67 0.64 -3.97
C HIS A 142 -13.13 0.90 -4.33
N TYR A 143 -13.71 2.01 -3.85
CA TYR A 143 -15.07 2.39 -4.20
C TYR A 143 -15.28 2.56 -5.71
N ARG A 144 -14.37 3.25 -6.39
CA ARG A 144 -14.43 3.43 -7.84
C ARG A 144 -14.37 2.12 -8.62
N MET A 145 -13.65 1.13 -8.08
CA MET A 145 -13.53 -0.19 -8.67
C MET A 145 -14.80 -1.03 -8.48
N THR A 146 -15.42 -0.93 -7.30
CA THR A 146 -16.42 -1.90 -6.84
C THR A 146 -17.82 -1.32 -6.70
N GLY A 147 -17.95 0.00 -6.50
CA GLY A 147 -19.21 0.64 -6.11
C GLY A 147 -19.61 0.37 -4.66
N ASP A 148 -18.70 -0.09 -3.81
CA ASP A 148 -18.98 -0.49 -2.42
C ASP A 148 -19.17 0.71 -1.49
N GLU A 149 -20.35 1.30 -1.52
CA GLU A 149 -20.72 2.41 -0.63
C GLU A 149 -20.75 2.01 0.84
N GLU A 150 -21.17 0.80 1.13
CA GLU A 150 -21.29 0.33 2.51
C GLU A 150 -19.92 0.23 3.19
N PHE A 151 -18.91 -0.20 2.44
CA PHE A 151 -17.53 -0.18 2.95
C PHE A 151 -17.05 1.25 3.20
N VAL A 152 -17.29 2.19 2.28
CA VAL A 152 -16.91 3.60 2.47
C VAL A 152 -17.61 4.18 3.71
N LYS A 153 -18.92 3.98 3.87
CA LYS A 153 -19.67 4.44 5.04
C LYS A 153 -19.11 3.85 6.34
N ALA A 154 -18.77 2.57 6.34
CA ALA A 154 -18.23 1.89 7.52
C ALA A 154 -16.85 2.41 7.93
N ILE A 155 -15.96 2.69 6.97
CA ILE A 155 -14.59 3.13 7.23
C ILE A 155 -14.45 4.67 7.35
N TYR A 156 -15.45 5.43 6.92
CA TYR A 156 -15.48 6.90 6.89
C TYR A 156 -15.05 7.57 8.20
N PRO A 157 -15.49 7.14 9.39
CA PRO A 157 -15.04 7.75 10.65
C PRO A 157 -13.52 7.64 10.85
N ARG A 158 -12.91 6.61 10.29
CA ARG A 158 -11.46 6.40 10.32
C ARG A 158 -10.73 7.30 9.32
N MET A 159 -11.35 7.53 8.15
CA MET A 159 -10.83 8.50 7.17
C MET A 159 -10.81 9.90 7.77
N THR A 160 -11.90 10.33 8.39
CA THR A 160 -11.99 11.63 9.06
C THR A 160 -10.92 11.78 10.14
N ALA A 161 -10.76 10.77 11.01
CA ALA A 161 -9.74 10.78 12.05
C ALA A 161 -8.30 10.84 11.48
N MET A 162 -8.05 10.16 10.35
CA MET A 162 -6.75 10.25 9.67
C MET A 162 -6.51 11.65 9.09
N MET A 163 -7.53 12.25 8.49
CA MET A 163 -7.41 13.62 7.96
C MET A 163 -7.23 14.67 9.06
N GLU A 164 -7.83 14.48 10.23
CA GLU A 164 -7.58 15.30 11.41
C GLU A 164 -6.14 15.17 11.89
N PHE A 165 -5.63 13.94 11.95
CA PHE A 165 -4.23 13.66 12.32
C PHE A 165 -3.24 14.27 11.33
N LEU A 166 -3.47 14.18 10.02
CA LEU A 166 -2.67 14.82 8.98
C LEU A 166 -2.76 16.36 9.09
N GLY A 167 -3.96 16.89 9.33
CA GLY A 167 -4.20 18.31 9.46
C GLY A 167 -3.46 18.96 10.63
N GLY A 168 -3.14 18.20 11.68
CA GLY A 168 -2.32 18.65 12.81
C GLY A 168 -0.83 18.77 12.51
N GLN A 169 -0.39 18.45 11.29
CA GLN A 169 1.01 18.43 10.88
C GLN A 169 1.32 19.40 9.73
N LEU A 170 0.43 20.33 9.50
CA LEU A 170 0.63 21.36 8.50
C LEU A 170 1.47 22.49 9.08
N ASP A 171 2.39 23.01 8.27
CA ASP A 171 3.16 24.22 8.57
C ASP A 171 2.29 25.50 8.48
N GLU A 172 2.90 26.66 8.70
CA GLU A 172 2.26 27.98 8.60
C GLU A 172 1.70 28.29 7.21
N ASN A 173 2.23 27.67 6.17
CA ASN A 173 1.74 27.78 4.80
C ASN A 173 0.62 26.79 4.49
N GLY A 174 0.33 25.85 5.39
CA GLY A 174 -0.65 24.78 5.23
C GLY A 174 -0.13 23.62 4.39
N PHE A 175 1.17 23.42 4.33
CA PHE A 175 1.83 22.27 3.72
C PHE A 175 2.12 21.19 4.77
N ILE A 176 1.96 19.93 4.42
CA ILE A 176 2.33 18.83 5.29
C ILE A 176 3.86 18.67 5.34
N VAL A 177 4.39 18.55 6.54
CA VAL A 177 5.84 18.46 6.79
C VAL A 177 6.24 17.24 7.62
N GLY A 178 5.25 16.49 8.16
CA GLY A 178 5.52 15.43 9.13
C GLY A 178 5.97 15.97 10.50
N ARG A 179 6.28 15.07 11.42
CA ARG A 179 6.76 15.38 12.77
C ARG A 179 8.17 14.83 12.94
N GLU A 180 8.85 15.25 13.99
CA GLU A 180 10.12 14.63 14.38
C GLU A 180 9.95 13.11 14.57
N GLY A 181 10.77 12.33 13.85
CA GLY A 181 10.74 10.87 13.86
C GLY A 181 9.77 10.22 12.85
N ASP A 182 8.93 10.98 12.17
CA ASP A 182 8.16 10.49 11.03
C ASP A 182 9.09 10.35 9.79
N TRP A 183 8.83 9.35 8.99
CA TRP A 183 9.60 9.11 7.77
C TRP A 183 8.82 9.60 6.54
N ILE A 184 9.44 10.46 5.76
CA ILE A 184 8.99 10.85 4.43
C ILE A 184 9.71 9.93 3.44
N PHE A 185 8.97 9.03 2.82
CA PHE A 185 9.56 8.02 1.95
C PHE A 185 9.63 8.46 0.49
N VAL A 186 8.51 8.83 -0.11
CA VAL A 186 8.32 9.15 -1.52
C VAL A 186 8.84 8.06 -2.46
N ASP A 187 10.16 7.82 -2.44
CA ASP A 187 10.86 6.79 -3.23
C ASP A 187 12.22 6.45 -2.60
N TRP A 188 12.81 5.32 -3.03
CA TRP A 188 14.17 4.93 -2.70
C TRP A 188 15.26 5.72 -3.45
N ALA A 189 14.87 6.53 -4.43
CA ALA A 189 15.80 7.40 -5.14
C ALA A 189 16.47 8.40 -4.20
N ASP A 190 17.69 8.78 -4.54
CA ASP A 190 18.42 9.85 -3.86
C ASP A 190 17.80 11.20 -4.24
N MET A 191 17.03 11.75 -3.32
CA MET A 191 16.33 13.03 -3.48
C MET A 191 16.29 13.78 -2.15
N ASP A 192 16.20 15.09 -2.23
CA ASP A 192 15.97 15.94 -1.07
C ASP A 192 14.55 15.68 -0.52
N LYS A 193 14.48 15.36 0.76
CA LYS A 193 13.23 15.04 1.49
C LYS A 193 13.05 15.93 2.72
N GLU A 194 13.74 17.07 2.76
CA GLU A 194 13.63 18.01 3.86
C GLU A 194 12.48 19.01 3.65
N GLY A 195 11.76 19.30 4.71
CA GLY A 195 10.69 20.30 4.73
C GLY A 195 9.42 19.86 3.98
N ALA A 196 8.75 20.83 3.37
CA ALA A 196 7.52 20.62 2.64
C ALA A 196 7.81 20.18 1.19
N ILE A 197 7.75 18.90 0.91
CA ILE A 197 8.07 18.31 -0.38
C ILE A 197 6.86 18.37 -1.31
N CYS A 198 7.05 18.72 -2.57
CA CYS A 198 5.99 18.84 -3.57
C CYS A 198 5.15 17.57 -3.70
N ALA A 199 5.76 16.39 -3.76
CA ALA A 199 5.06 15.11 -3.88
C ALA A 199 4.08 14.86 -2.73
N GLU A 200 4.48 15.20 -1.48
CA GLU A 200 3.61 15.07 -0.31
C GLU A 200 2.40 16.02 -0.39
N GLN A 201 2.61 17.24 -0.90
CA GLN A 201 1.50 18.20 -1.07
C GLN A 201 0.52 17.72 -2.14
N MET A 202 1.02 17.10 -3.21
CA MET A 202 0.17 16.50 -4.24
C MET A 202 -0.65 15.33 -3.68
N LEU A 203 -0.05 14.48 -2.85
CA LEU A 203 -0.78 13.41 -2.17
C LEU A 203 -1.83 13.97 -1.20
N LEU A 204 -1.50 15.02 -0.44
CA LEU A 204 -2.47 15.68 0.44
C LEU A 204 -3.63 16.29 -0.36
N ALA A 205 -3.36 16.90 -1.51
CA ALA A 205 -4.40 17.40 -2.41
C ALA A 205 -5.32 16.27 -2.90
N MET A 206 -4.74 15.11 -3.27
CA MET A 206 -5.52 13.91 -3.62
C MET A 206 -6.36 13.40 -2.44
N CYS A 207 -5.84 13.48 -1.21
CA CYS A 207 -6.63 13.17 -0.02
C CYS A 207 -7.83 14.12 0.13
N TYR A 208 -7.66 15.41 -0.09
CA TYR A 208 -8.79 16.36 -0.04
C TYR A 208 -9.84 16.07 -1.10
N GLN A 209 -9.44 15.74 -2.33
CA GLN A 209 -10.38 15.29 -3.36
C GLN A 209 -11.10 14.00 -2.97
N THR A 210 -10.37 13.07 -2.37
CA THR A 210 -10.93 11.81 -1.86
C THR A 210 -11.99 12.07 -0.80
N MET A 211 -11.69 12.94 0.16
CA MET A 211 -12.63 13.29 1.21
C MET A 211 -13.84 14.07 0.67
N ALA A 212 -13.66 14.93 -0.33
CA ALA A 212 -14.79 15.60 -0.96
C ALA A 212 -15.80 14.60 -1.56
N GLN A 213 -15.30 13.57 -2.24
CA GLN A 213 -16.15 12.51 -2.80
C GLN A 213 -16.75 11.60 -1.70
N ALA A 214 -15.99 11.33 -0.64
CA ALA A 214 -16.47 10.54 0.49
C ALA A 214 -17.56 11.31 1.28
N ASP A 215 -17.38 12.61 1.53
CA ASP A 215 -18.37 13.45 2.19
C ASP A 215 -19.65 13.59 1.34
N GLU A 216 -19.52 13.77 0.03
CA GLU A 216 -20.67 13.76 -0.89
C GLU A 216 -21.46 12.45 -0.77
N LEU A 217 -20.75 11.31 -0.75
CA LEU A 217 -21.37 10.00 -0.66
C LEU A 217 -22.05 9.75 0.71
N VAL A 218 -21.41 10.17 1.81
CA VAL A 218 -21.83 9.83 3.17
C VAL A 218 -22.75 10.88 3.76
N LEU A 219 -22.47 12.17 3.50
CA LEU A 219 -23.14 13.33 4.11
C LEU A 219 -23.99 14.13 3.11
N GLY A 220 -23.80 13.94 1.81
CA GLY A 220 -24.45 14.68 0.74
C GLY A 220 -23.87 16.07 0.46
N ASP A 221 -22.68 16.39 1.00
CA ASP A 221 -21.98 17.65 0.71
C ASP A 221 -20.47 17.53 0.93
N GLY A 222 -19.69 17.50 -0.15
CA GLY A 222 -18.23 17.48 -0.15
C GLY A 222 -17.56 18.85 -0.28
N SER A 223 -18.33 19.94 -0.30
CA SER A 223 -17.85 21.29 -0.65
C SER A 223 -16.74 21.82 0.27
N ALA A 224 -16.71 21.42 1.54
CA ALA A 224 -15.68 21.85 2.48
C ALA A 224 -14.29 21.33 2.12
N TRP A 225 -14.21 20.07 1.70
CA TRP A 225 -12.95 19.46 1.26
C TRP A 225 -12.55 19.93 -0.14
N GLU A 226 -13.52 20.15 -1.02
CA GLU A 226 -13.24 20.71 -2.34
C GLU A 226 -12.58 22.09 -2.23
N LYS A 227 -13.03 22.96 -1.30
CA LYS A 227 -12.39 24.25 -1.02
C LYS A 227 -10.93 24.09 -0.54
N LYS A 228 -10.67 23.11 0.32
CA LYS A 228 -9.30 22.79 0.79
C LYS A 228 -8.42 22.32 -0.37
N TYR A 229 -8.96 21.45 -1.22
CA TYR A 229 -8.28 21.00 -2.42
C TYR A 229 -7.88 22.16 -3.32
N GLN A 230 -8.82 23.02 -3.70
CA GLN A 230 -8.57 24.17 -4.59
C GLN A 230 -7.53 25.14 -4.00
N ALA A 231 -7.61 25.38 -2.70
CA ALA A 231 -6.65 26.23 -2.00
C ALA A 231 -5.23 25.64 -2.02
N LEU A 232 -5.10 24.33 -1.76
CA LEU A 232 -3.80 23.66 -1.78
C LEU A 232 -3.26 23.51 -3.19
N ALA A 233 -4.07 23.14 -4.18
CA ALA A 233 -3.67 23.05 -5.57
C ALA A 233 -3.09 24.37 -6.10
N SER A 234 -3.75 25.50 -5.79
CA SER A 234 -3.26 26.83 -6.16
C SER A 234 -1.91 27.18 -5.49
N LYS A 235 -1.69 26.71 -4.25
CA LYS A 235 -0.41 26.87 -3.57
C LYS A 235 0.67 26.00 -4.19
N ILE A 236 0.36 24.74 -4.51
CA ILE A 236 1.30 23.81 -5.17
C ILE A 236 1.79 24.42 -6.48
N GLU A 237 0.88 24.92 -7.31
CA GLU A 237 1.22 25.59 -8.56
C GLU A 237 2.16 26.78 -8.32
N LYS A 238 1.83 27.64 -7.36
CA LYS A 238 2.60 28.83 -7.06
C LYS A 238 4.00 28.55 -6.49
N PHE A 239 4.14 27.56 -5.63
CA PHE A 239 5.37 27.33 -4.86
C PHE A 239 6.32 26.32 -5.51
N TYR A 240 5.81 25.38 -6.27
CA TYR A 240 6.60 24.24 -6.79
C TYR A 240 6.71 24.24 -8.32
N TRP A 241 5.83 24.93 -9.06
CA TRP A 241 5.98 25.01 -10.49
C TRP A 241 7.21 25.81 -10.88
N ASN A 242 8.07 25.24 -11.69
CA ASN A 242 9.26 25.90 -12.23
C ASN A 242 9.09 26.13 -13.74
N GLU A 243 8.87 27.39 -14.12
CA GLU A 243 8.64 27.79 -15.52
C GLU A 243 9.82 27.47 -16.43
N GLU A 244 11.06 27.64 -15.93
CA GLU A 244 12.26 27.39 -16.74
C GLU A 244 12.43 25.89 -17.06
N LYS A 245 12.13 25.04 -16.11
CA LYS A 245 12.23 23.57 -16.26
C LYS A 245 10.97 22.95 -16.82
N GLY A 246 9.84 23.63 -16.80
CA GLY A 246 8.53 23.12 -17.20
C GLY A 246 8.07 21.93 -16.35
N THR A 247 8.41 21.93 -15.06
CA THR A 247 8.07 20.83 -14.13
C THR A 247 7.95 21.34 -12.69
N TYR A 248 7.33 20.53 -11.85
CA TYR A 248 7.34 20.77 -10.40
C TYR A 248 8.68 20.37 -9.78
N ILE A 249 9.12 21.09 -8.77
CA ILE A 249 10.40 20.90 -8.07
C ILE A 249 10.19 20.83 -6.56
#